data_73bdfd8396946a4e6925cef1990174b6
#
_entry.id   73bdfd8396946a4e6925cef1990174b6
#
_cell.length_a   1.000
_cell.length_b   1.000
_cell.length_c   1.000
_cell.angle_alpha   90.00
_cell.angle_beta   90.00
_cell.angle_gamma   90.00
#
_symmetry.space_group_name_H-M   'P 1'
#
loop_
_entity.id
_entity.type
_entity.pdbx_description
1 polymer ?
#
loop_
_entity_poly.entity_id
_entity_poly.type
_entity_poly.pdbx_seq_one_letter_code
_entity_poly.pdbx_strand_id
1 'polypeptide(L)'
;MRLPLDGLQEILTTALCLTDNESDTVRRFISHEDSGQRVLWSSTLNLSLRKIKTDKVDAKTIALMLVTESGDHAYSLQTYQNEELKSLTRYRFDKVGQCAKLKQSLSRLVTILFPELESAVSTIHLNSIYAMFLKYPSAKDVAKAQFHSLVNLLVSTSHGRIGIDKAKEIRSLARKSVGVYVCAKVLELQHTIKLIQILNEEIAEIEERIQVHMQEINSPLESIPGISFCLAAVIEAEICDFQRFSSPDKILAFASLSPSTYQSGKFISQNATMEKRGSRYLRFALLTAARLASRYSNTFAAYLKKKRVEGKHYFVALSHVAKKLVRVIFHLHQTGESFLDFA
;
A
#
# COMPACT_ATOMS: atom_id res chain seq x y z
N MET A 1 -24.66 16.72 18.67
CA MET A 1 -25.07 18.00 19.26
C MET A 1 -25.00 19.03 18.13
N ARG A 2 -26.13 19.46 17.59
CA ARG A 2 -26.15 20.47 16.49
C ARG A 2 -25.89 21.82 17.15
N LEU A 3 -24.85 22.51 16.75
CA LEU A 3 -24.67 23.91 17.11
C LEU A 3 -25.79 24.72 16.45
N PRO A 4 -26.44 25.65 17.16
CA PRO A 4 -27.43 26.52 16.55
C PRO A 4 -26.78 27.35 15.45
N LEU A 5 -27.52 27.61 14.38
CA LEU A 5 -27.06 28.35 13.17
C LEU A 5 -26.36 29.69 13.51
N ASP A 6 -26.82 30.38 14.56
CA ASP A 6 -26.24 31.63 15.05
C ASP A 6 -24.79 31.44 15.57
N GLY A 7 -24.49 30.32 16.24
CA GLY A 7 -23.12 30.05 16.74
C GLY A 7 -22.13 29.73 15.64
N LEU A 8 -22.57 29.07 14.56
CA LEU A 8 -21.72 28.80 13.38
C LEU A 8 -21.41 30.10 12.61
N GLN A 9 -22.35 31.02 12.56
CA GLN A 9 -22.21 32.31 11.90
C GLN A 9 -21.20 33.22 12.62
N GLU A 10 -21.26 33.22 13.96
CA GLU A 10 -20.33 34.00 14.80
C GLU A 10 -18.90 33.45 14.70
N ILE A 11 -18.72 32.14 14.67
CA ILE A 11 -17.43 31.47 14.46
C ILE A 11 -16.88 31.78 13.06
N LEU A 12 -17.71 31.72 12.02
CA LEU A 12 -17.30 31.99 10.64
C LEU A 12 -16.93 33.48 10.44
N THR A 13 -17.68 34.40 11.02
CA THR A 13 -17.42 35.85 10.94
C THR A 13 -16.12 36.20 11.68
N THR A 14 -15.90 35.62 12.86
CA THR A 14 -14.73 35.86 13.70
C THR A 14 -13.47 35.19 13.14
N ALA A 15 -13.57 33.94 12.68
CA ALA A 15 -12.41 33.20 12.15
C ALA A 15 -11.95 33.66 10.76
N LEU A 16 -12.85 34.20 9.93
CA LEU A 16 -12.55 34.55 8.55
C LEU A 16 -12.32 36.08 8.34
N CYS A 17 -12.49 36.92 9.35
CA CYS A 17 -12.42 38.38 9.21
C CYS A 17 -13.20 38.88 7.97
N LEU A 18 -14.44 38.39 7.81
CA LEU A 18 -15.27 38.74 6.66
C LEU A 18 -15.75 40.21 6.79
N THR A 19 -15.80 40.91 5.67
CA THR A 19 -16.44 42.23 5.59
C THR A 19 -17.96 42.05 5.70
N ASP A 20 -18.69 43.13 6.09
CA ASP A 20 -20.15 43.07 6.24
C ASP A 20 -20.87 42.57 4.97
N ASN A 21 -20.36 42.93 3.80
CA ASN A 21 -20.89 42.49 2.50
C ASN A 21 -20.66 41.01 2.20
N GLU A 22 -19.55 40.43 2.68
CA GLU A 22 -19.24 39.00 2.56
C GLU A 22 -20.05 38.19 3.58
N SER A 23 -20.29 38.75 4.76
CA SER A 23 -21.13 38.19 5.80
C SER A 23 -22.61 38.08 5.35
N ASP A 24 -23.14 39.11 4.66
CA ASP A 24 -24.48 39.07 4.09
C ASP A 24 -24.63 38.09 2.92
N THR A 25 -23.56 37.89 2.17
CA THR A 25 -23.54 36.86 1.12
C THR A 25 -23.59 35.44 1.71
N VAL A 26 -22.89 35.21 2.80
CA VAL A 26 -22.93 33.93 3.56
C VAL A 26 -24.33 33.74 4.21
N ARG A 27 -24.93 34.84 4.76
CA ARG A 27 -26.30 34.80 5.30
C ARG A 27 -27.34 34.40 4.27
N ARG A 28 -27.32 35.01 3.09
CA ARG A 28 -28.24 34.68 1.98
C ARG A 28 -28.07 33.22 1.53
N PHE A 29 -26.85 32.71 1.61
CA PHE A 29 -26.54 31.37 1.23
C PHE A 29 -27.11 30.33 2.21
N ILE A 30 -27.02 30.59 3.51
CA ILE A 30 -27.53 29.73 4.58
C ILE A 30 -29.08 29.75 4.60
N SER A 31 -29.73 30.88 4.22
CA SER A 31 -31.18 31.00 4.19
C SER A 31 -31.88 30.41 2.96
N HIS A 32 -31.15 30.02 1.91
CA HIS A 32 -31.70 29.38 0.70
C HIS A 32 -31.56 27.86 0.68
N GLU A 33 -32.08 27.19 1.70
CA GLU A 33 -32.05 25.72 1.81
C GLU A 33 -33.04 24.96 0.91
N ASP A 34 -33.86 25.63 0.14
CA ASP A 34 -34.85 25.00 -0.74
C ASP A 34 -34.64 25.34 -2.21
N SER A 35 -33.87 24.54 -2.87
CA SER A 35 -34.06 24.13 -4.27
C SER A 35 -32.78 23.55 -4.89
N GLY A 36 -32.87 22.38 -5.45
CA GLY A 36 -32.11 21.61 -6.47
C GLY A 36 -30.83 22.12 -7.14
N GLN A 37 -30.17 23.17 -6.65
CA GLN A 37 -28.97 23.78 -7.27
C GLN A 37 -27.62 23.34 -6.70
N ARG A 38 -27.57 22.25 -5.94
CA ARG A 38 -26.33 21.70 -5.33
C ARG A 38 -25.22 21.30 -6.32
N VAL A 39 -25.52 21.15 -7.61
CA VAL A 39 -24.59 20.60 -8.60
C VAL A 39 -23.68 21.66 -9.25
N LEU A 40 -24.04 22.93 -9.19
CA LEU A 40 -23.32 23.99 -9.91
C LEU A 40 -22.10 24.58 -9.19
N TRP A 41 -21.96 24.36 -7.87
CA TRP A 41 -20.93 25.04 -7.07
C TRP A 41 -19.58 24.34 -6.99
N SER A 42 -19.51 23.04 -7.19
CA SER A 42 -18.20 22.33 -7.26
C SER A 42 -17.39 22.74 -8.50
N SER A 43 -18.07 23.24 -9.55
CA SER A 43 -17.41 23.75 -10.76
C SER A 43 -16.99 25.21 -10.64
N THR A 44 -17.66 26.01 -9.81
CA THR A 44 -17.32 27.44 -9.64
C THR A 44 -16.13 27.71 -8.72
N LEU A 45 -15.81 26.81 -7.79
CA LEU A 45 -14.61 26.89 -6.95
C LEU A 45 -13.29 26.75 -7.75
N ASN A 46 -13.35 26.23 -8.98
CA ASN A 46 -12.20 26.10 -9.89
C ASN A 46 -12.12 27.22 -10.96
N LEU A 47 -13.01 28.21 -10.95
CA LEU A 47 -13.10 29.25 -11.97
C LEU A 47 -12.23 30.48 -11.69
N SER A 48 -11.44 30.53 -10.63
CA SER A 48 -10.45 31.62 -10.52
C SER A 48 -9.32 31.37 -11.52
N LEU A 49 -9.25 32.22 -12.54
CA LEU A 49 -8.20 32.28 -13.57
C LEU A 49 -6.78 32.46 -13.01
N ARG A 50 -6.64 32.74 -11.71
CA ARG A 50 -5.36 32.80 -10.99
C ARG A 50 -5.39 31.81 -9.83
N LYS A 51 -4.45 30.86 -9.81
CA LYS A 51 -4.16 30.00 -8.66
C LYS A 51 -3.49 30.84 -7.57
N ILE A 52 -4.28 31.64 -6.84
CA ILE A 52 -3.80 32.35 -5.65
C ILE A 52 -3.94 31.35 -4.48
N LYS A 53 -2.83 30.88 -3.97
CA LYS A 53 -2.78 30.06 -2.76
C LYS A 53 -2.34 30.98 -1.61
N THR A 54 -3.28 31.35 -0.76
CA THR A 54 -3.03 32.06 0.49
C THR A 54 -3.86 31.40 1.58
N ASP A 55 -3.39 31.47 2.81
CA ASP A 55 -4.09 30.88 3.97
C ASP A 55 -5.53 31.40 4.10
N LYS A 56 -5.76 32.69 3.73
CA LYS A 56 -7.10 33.30 3.71
C LYS A 56 -8.02 32.63 2.67
N VAL A 57 -7.51 32.33 1.48
CA VAL A 57 -8.29 31.67 0.40
C VAL A 57 -8.53 30.20 0.78
N ASP A 58 -7.54 29.53 1.35
CA ASP A 58 -7.68 28.14 1.80
C ASP A 58 -8.69 28.05 2.96
N ALA A 59 -8.65 28.97 3.93
CA ALA A 59 -9.63 29.04 5.03
C ALA A 59 -11.06 29.29 4.52
N LYS A 60 -11.24 30.21 3.56
CA LYS A 60 -12.54 30.47 2.93
C LYS A 60 -13.05 29.24 2.16
N THR A 61 -12.18 28.52 1.46
CA THR A 61 -12.54 27.30 0.74
C THR A 61 -12.94 26.18 1.70
N ILE A 62 -12.21 26.02 2.81
CA ILE A 62 -12.53 25.02 3.86
C ILE A 62 -13.88 25.36 4.51
N ALA A 63 -14.11 26.63 4.84
CA ALA A 63 -15.39 27.07 5.42
C ALA A 63 -16.57 26.83 4.47
N LEU A 64 -16.42 27.13 3.18
CA LEU A 64 -17.44 26.83 2.17
C LEU A 64 -17.69 25.34 2.00
N MET A 65 -16.63 24.50 2.02
CA MET A 65 -16.77 23.05 2.01
C MET A 65 -17.53 22.54 3.23
N LEU A 66 -17.19 23.03 4.43
CA LEU A 66 -17.88 22.63 5.66
C LEU A 66 -19.38 22.99 5.65
N VAL A 67 -19.73 24.16 5.09
CA VAL A 67 -21.14 24.59 4.96
C VAL A 67 -21.87 23.78 3.91
N THR A 68 -21.24 23.44 2.78
CA THR A 68 -21.86 22.66 1.70
C THR A 68 -21.94 21.18 1.99
N GLU A 69 -20.97 20.63 2.77
CA GLU A 69 -20.92 19.21 3.13
C GLU A 69 -21.57 18.89 4.49
N SER A 70 -22.16 19.88 5.17
CA SER A 70 -22.76 19.73 6.51
C SER A 70 -23.95 18.75 6.59
N GLY A 71 -24.28 18.06 5.51
CA GLY A 71 -25.42 17.15 5.46
C GLY A 71 -25.12 15.66 5.71
N ASP A 72 -23.97 15.11 5.33
CA ASP A 72 -23.85 13.65 5.21
C ASP A 72 -22.54 13.00 5.66
N HIS A 73 -21.53 13.75 6.08
CA HIS A 73 -20.24 13.14 6.47
C HIS A 73 -19.82 13.56 7.87
N ALA A 74 -20.55 13.04 8.88
CA ALA A 74 -19.98 13.00 10.21
C ALA A 74 -18.66 12.22 10.13
N TYR A 75 -17.55 12.92 10.38
CA TYR A 75 -16.25 12.30 10.61
C TYR A 75 -16.48 11.28 11.74
N SER A 76 -16.48 10.00 11.43
CA SER A 76 -16.50 8.99 12.48
C SER A 76 -15.23 9.19 13.27
N LEU A 77 -15.36 9.45 14.58
CA LEU A 77 -14.24 9.45 15.49
C LEU A 77 -13.56 8.09 15.33
N GLN A 78 -12.44 8.09 14.61
CA GLN A 78 -11.60 6.91 14.49
C GLN A 78 -11.23 6.51 15.92
N THR A 79 -11.58 5.30 16.32
CA THR A 79 -11.11 4.80 17.60
C THR A 79 -9.57 4.82 17.58
N TYR A 80 -8.96 5.10 18.73
CA TYR A 80 -7.50 5.14 18.90
C TYR A 80 -6.82 3.89 18.30
N GLN A 81 -7.42 2.72 18.47
CA GLN A 81 -6.95 1.45 17.92
C GLN A 81 -6.85 1.45 16.39
N ASN A 82 -7.81 2.06 15.69
CA ASN A 82 -7.78 2.16 14.23
C ASN A 82 -6.67 3.10 13.73
N GLU A 83 -6.41 4.20 14.44
CA GLU A 83 -5.29 5.10 14.12
C GLU A 83 -3.95 4.42 14.35
N GLU A 84 -3.79 3.65 15.43
CA GLU A 84 -2.58 2.92 15.73
C GLU A 84 -2.32 1.84 14.66
N LEU A 85 -3.31 1.01 14.35
CA LEU A 85 -3.19 -0.02 13.31
C LEU A 85 -2.85 0.60 11.94
N LYS A 86 -3.46 1.73 11.60
CA LYS A 86 -3.18 2.46 10.37
C LYS A 86 -1.76 3.02 10.33
N SER A 87 -1.27 3.53 11.45
CA SER A 87 0.10 4.02 11.57
C SER A 87 1.11 2.88 11.44
N LEU A 88 0.87 1.74 12.10
CA LEU A 88 1.72 0.55 12.03
C LEU A 88 1.77 -0.03 10.61
N THR A 89 0.62 -0.19 9.95
CA THR A 89 0.56 -0.75 8.59
C THR A 89 1.25 0.13 7.57
N ARG A 90 1.13 1.45 7.66
CA ARG A 90 1.83 2.41 6.80
C ARG A 90 3.33 2.43 7.08
N TYR A 91 3.73 2.40 8.35
CA TYR A 91 5.14 2.33 8.75
C TYR A 91 5.79 1.04 8.24
N ARG A 92 5.11 -0.11 8.39
CA ARG A 92 5.55 -1.37 7.78
C ARG A 92 5.72 -1.27 6.27
N PHE A 93 4.75 -0.67 5.57
CA PHE A 93 4.81 -0.49 4.11
C PHE A 93 6.07 0.29 3.69
N ASP A 94 6.39 1.37 4.40
CA ASP A 94 7.56 2.19 4.10
C ASP A 94 8.87 1.44 4.42
N LYS A 95 8.95 0.68 5.53
CA LYS A 95 10.12 -0.15 5.89
C LYS A 95 10.35 -1.27 4.86
N VAL A 96 9.30 -1.97 4.43
CA VAL A 96 9.38 -2.98 3.35
C VAL A 96 9.87 -2.33 2.04
N GLY A 97 9.41 -1.13 1.72
CA GLY A 97 9.89 -0.37 0.57
C GLY A 97 11.37 -0.01 0.65
N GLN A 98 11.86 0.41 1.82
CA GLN A 98 13.28 0.68 2.07
C GLN A 98 14.12 -0.60 1.93
N CYS A 99 13.67 -1.70 2.54
CA CYS A 99 14.33 -3.00 2.44
C CYS A 99 14.44 -3.48 0.97
N ALA A 100 13.38 -3.31 0.18
CA ALA A 100 13.39 -3.67 -1.24
C ALA A 100 14.44 -2.86 -2.05
N LYS A 101 14.58 -1.56 -1.78
CA LYS A 101 15.60 -0.71 -2.40
C LYS A 101 17.03 -1.15 -2.04
N LEU A 102 17.27 -1.49 -0.77
CA LEU A 102 18.56 -2.01 -0.33
C LEU A 102 18.88 -3.37 -0.96
N LYS A 103 17.90 -4.28 -1.09
CA LYS A 103 18.05 -5.55 -1.79
C LYS A 103 18.43 -5.34 -3.27
N GLN A 104 17.83 -4.38 -3.96
CA GLN A 104 18.22 -4.02 -5.33
C GLN A 104 19.66 -3.48 -5.40
N SER A 105 20.06 -2.66 -4.42
CA SER A 105 21.43 -2.16 -4.33
C SER A 105 22.43 -3.30 -4.08
N LEU A 106 22.07 -4.23 -3.18
CA LEU A 106 22.89 -5.42 -2.91
C LEU A 106 23.08 -6.28 -4.15
N SER A 107 22.02 -6.52 -4.94
CA SER A 107 22.12 -7.28 -6.20
C SER A 107 23.15 -6.64 -7.14
N ARG A 108 23.13 -5.32 -7.30
CA ARG A 108 24.14 -4.62 -8.13
C ARG A 108 25.57 -4.78 -7.59
N LEU A 109 25.76 -4.75 -6.28
CA LEU A 109 27.06 -4.95 -5.65
C LEU A 109 27.56 -6.38 -5.84
N VAL A 110 26.69 -7.37 -5.73
CA VAL A 110 27.02 -8.78 -5.99
C VAL A 110 27.43 -8.99 -7.45
N THR A 111 26.73 -8.38 -8.41
CA THR A 111 27.10 -8.44 -9.83
C THR A 111 28.53 -7.89 -10.09
N ILE A 112 29.00 -6.94 -9.28
CA ILE A 112 30.38 -6.40 -9.41
C ILE A 112 31.41 -7.32 -8.73
N LEU A 113 31.08 -7.79 -7.51
CA LEU A 113 32.05 -8.48 -6.64
C LEU A 113 32.10 -10.00 -6.86
N PHE A 114 30.96 -10.63 -7.24
CA PHE A 114 30.83 -12.06 -7.47
C PHE A 114 29.59 -12.37 -8.36
N PRO A 115 29.64 -12.04 -9.68
CA PRO A 115 28.50 -12.18 -10.58
C PRO A 115 28.00 -13.62 -10.74
N GLU A 116 28.88 -14.63 -10.70
CA GLU A 116 28.53 -16.02 -10.94
C GLU A 116 27.71 -16.63 -9.79
N LEU A 117 27.67 -15.98 -8.62
CA LEU A 117 26.92 -16.48 -7.47
C LEU A 117 25.42 -16.62 -7.77
N GLU A 118 24.84 -15.72 -8.56
CA GLU A 118 23.41 -15.76 -8.91
C GLU A 118 23.02 -17.05 -9.65
N SER A 119 23.95 -17.65 -10.41
CA SER A 119 23.69 -18.93 -11.08
C SER A 119 23.73 -20.14 -10.12
N ALA A 120 24.43 -19.99 -8.99
CA ALA A 120 24.60 -21.05 -8.02
C ALA A 120 23.48 -21.11 -6.97
N VAL A 121 22.74 -20.04 -6.74
CA VAL A 121 21.73 -19.97 -5.67
C VAL A 121 20.38 -19.56 -6.21
N SER A 122 19.31 -20.01 -5.58
CA SER A 122 17.93 -19.63 -5.98
C SER A 122 17.66 -18.14 -5.80
N THR A 123 18.32 -17.52 -4.82
CA THR A 123 18.34 -16.08 -4.58
C THR A 123 19.54 -15.70 -3.73
N ILE A 124 20.12 -14.54 -3.98
CA ILE A 124 21.22 -13.99 -3.17
C ILE A 124 20.72 -13.44 -1.82
N HIS A 125 19.39 -13.32 -1.63
CA HIS A 125 18.77 -12.76 -0.43
C HIS A 125 18.51 -13.80 0.66
N LEU A 126 19.35 -14.82 0.75
CA LEU A 126 19.32 -15.82 1.82
C LEU A 126 20.21 -15.38 2.99
N ASN A 127 19.79 -15.65 4.21
CA ASN A 127 20.58 -15.34 5.42
C ASN A 127 21.97 -15.99 5.39
N SER A 128 22.09 -17.20 4.83
CA SER A 128 23.37 -17.90 4.65
C SER A 128 24.31 -17.19 3.67
N ILE A 129 23.78 -16.59 2.61
CA ILE A 129 24.55 -15.81 1.66
C ILE A 129 24.96 -14.48 2.28
N TYR A 130 24.09 -13.85 3.07
CA TYR A 130 24.43 -12.66 3.84
C TYR A 130 25.56 -12.94 4.84
N ALA A 131 25.47 -14.04 5.60
CA ALA A 131 26.54 -14.45 6.51
C ALA A 131 27.85 -14.72 5.77
N MET A 132 27.79 -15.34 4.59
CA MET A 132 28.96 -15.57 3.74
C MET A 132 29.60 -14.24 3.33
N PHE A 133 28.84 -13.26 2.83
CA PHE A 133 29.38 -11.98 2.40
C PHE A 133 29.87 -11.10 3.54
N LEU A 134 29.29 -11.21 4.73
CA LEU A 134 29.82 -10.52 5.91
C LEU A 134 31.23 -11.02 6.29
N LYS A 135 31.50 -12.34 6.09
CA LYS A 135 32.80 -12.94 6.41
C LYS A 135 33.75 -12.97 5.21
N TYR A 136 33.25 -13.22 4.01
CA TYR A 136 33.97 -13.35 2.75
C TYR A 136 33.33 -12.44 1.69
N PRO A 137 33.62 -11.15 1.65
CA PRO A 137 32.80 -10.17 0.93
C PRO A 137 33.02 -10.14 -0.59
N SER A 138 33.95 -10.89 -1.13
CA SER A 138 34.21 -10.96 -2.57
C SER A 138 34.46 -12.39 -3.03
N ALA A 139 34.39 -12.62 -4.35
CA ALA A 139 34.75 -13.90 -4.94
C ALA A 139 36.20 -14.31 -4.57
N LYS A 140 37.13 -13.37 -4.53
CA LYS A 140 38.55 -13.62 -4.13
C LYS A 140 38.63 -14.12 -2.69
N ASP A 141 37.84 -13.58 -1.78
CA ASP A 141 37.81 -13.98 -0.36
C ASP A 141 37.19 -15.37 -0.19
N VAL A 142 36.07 -15.66 -0.89
CA VAL A 142 35.47 -16.97 -0.93
C VAL A 142 36.40 -18.04 -1.50
N ALA A 143 37.12 -17.72 -2.57
CA ALA A 143 38.09 -18.63 -3.19
C ALA A 143 39.23 -19.00 -2.24
N LYS A 144 39.73 -18.04 -1.45
CA LYS A 144 40.80 -18.20 -0.46
C LYS A 144 40.32 -18.80 0.86
N ALA A 145 39.03 -18.81 1.12
CA ALA A 145 38.45 -19.28 2.37
C ALA A 145 38.84 -20.74 2.64
N GLN A 146 39.09 -21.08 3.90
CA GLN A 146 39.27 -22.44 4.33
C GLN A 146 37.95 -23.21 4.10
N PHE A 147 38.01 -24.35 3.37
CA PHE A 147 36.83 -25.04 2.90
C PHE A 147 35.87 -25.44 4.03
N HIS A 148 36.39 -26.03 5.10
CA HIS A 148 35.57 -26.43 6.25
C HIS A 148 34.89 -25.22 6.92
N SER A 149 35.57 -24.10 7.01
CA SER A 149 34.97 -22.87 7.59
C SER A 149 33.85 -22.32 6.73
N LEU A 150 33.97 -22.35 5.40
CA LEU A 150 32.94 -21.96 4.45
C LEU A 150 31.72 -22.91 4.54
N VAL A 151 31.96 -24.22 4.55
CA VAL A 151 30.92 -25.24 4.68
C VAL A 151 30.16 -25.07 5.99
N ASN A 152 30.87 -25.03 7.12
CA ASN A 152 30.25 -24.88 8.43
C ASN A 152 29.38 -23.60 8.52
N LEU A 153 29.86 -22.48 7.97
CA LEU A 153 29.11 -21.24 7.93
C LEU A 153 27.81 -21.38 7.11
N LEU A 154 27.91 -21.94 5.90
CA LEU A 154 26.73 -22.10 5.03
C LEU A 154 25.73 -23.12 5.57
N VAL A 155 26.20 -24.24 6.11
CA VAL A 155 25.33 -25.27 6.69
C VAL A 155 24.61 -24.76 7.94
N SER A 156 25.32 -24.13 8.86
CA SER A 156 24.73 -23.63 10.12
C SER A 156 23.72 -22.54 9.86
N THR A 157 24.01 -21.56 8.99
CA THR A 157 23.12 -20.44 8.71
C THR A 157 21.98 -20.76 7.75
N SER A 158 22.06 -21.87 7.01
CA SER A 158 20.97 -22.35 6.14
C SER A 158 20.12 -23.43 6.76
N HIS A 159 20.39 -23.83 8.00
CA HIS A 159 19.76 -24.98 8.65
C HIS A 159 19.86 -26.27 7.81
N GLY A 160 21.04 -26.50 7.22
CA GLY A 160 21.34 -27.66 6.38
C GLY A 160 20.83 -27.60 4.93
N ARG A 161 20.13 -26.54 4.52
CA ARG A 161 19.61 -26.41 3.14
C ARG A 161 20.72 -26.22 2.10
N ILE A 162 21.82 -25.58 2.48
CA ILE A 162 23.03 -25.45 1.65
C ILE A 162 24.04 -26.47 2.17
N GLY A 163 24.14 -27.60 1.47
CA GLY A 163 25.03 -28.70 1.81
C GLY A 163 26.47 -28.50 1.28
N ILE A 164 27.32 -29.51 1.55
CA ILE A 164 28.73 -29.55 1.16
C ILE A 164 28.91 -29.35 -0.34
N ASP A 165 28.09 -30.03 -1.16
CA ASP A 165 28.25 -29.95 -2.63
C ASP A 165 27.97 -28.54 -3.17
N LYS A 166 26.97 -27.86 -2.60
CA LYS A 166 26.67 -26.47 -2.97
C LYS A 166 27.79 -25.53 -2.53
N ALA A 167 28.41 -25.76 -1.39
CA ALA A 167 29.58 -24.99 -0.94
C ALA A 167 30.79 -25.24 -1.85
N LYS A 168 31.01 -26.48 -2.35
CA LYS A 168 32.04 -26.77 -3.36
C LYS A 168 31.80 -26.01 -4.66
N GLU A 169 30.53 -26.03 -5.13
CA GLU A 169 30.14 -25.30 -6.35
C GLU A 169 30.41 -23.79 -6.21
N ILE A 170 29.92 -23.16 -5.13
CA ILE A 170 30.14 -21.73 -4.85
C ILE A 170 31.66 -21.42 -4.83
N ARG A 171 32.47 -22.24 -4.16
CA ARG A 171 33.91 -22.04 -4.11
C ARG A 171 34.60 -22.22 -5.49
N SER A 172 34.10 -23.19 -6.29
CA SER A 172 34.60 -23.40 -7.65
C SER A 172 34.33 -22.21 -8.56
N LEU A 173 33.10 -21.66 -8.49
CA LEU A 173 32.73 -20.44 -9.20
C LEU A 173 33.55 -19.23 -8.73
N ALA A 174 33.79 -19.10 -7.43
CA ALA A 174 34.60 -18.02 -6.87
C ALA A 174 36.03 -18.02 -7.39
N ARG A 175 36.65 -19.20 -7.63
CA ARG A 175 37.98 -19.35 -8.20
C ARG A 175 38.07 -18.92 -9.66
N LYS A 176 36.95 -19.03 -10.40
CA LYS A 176 36.89 -18.70 -11.84
C LYS A 176 36.14 -17.38 -12.07
N SER A 177 35.82 -16.66 -11.01
CA SER A 177 35.02 -15.46 -11.10
C SER A 177 35.73 -14.33 -11.80
N VAL A 178 34.98 -13.62 -12.65
CA VAL A 178 35.41 -12.36 -13.29
C VAL A 178 35.15 -11.14 -12.39
N GLY A 179 34.60 -11.35 -11.19
CA GLY A 179 34.29 -10.30 -10.24
C GLY A 179 35.49 -9.46 -9.86
N VAL A 180 35.30 -8.14 -9.78
CA VAL A 180 36.35 -7.16 -9.50
C VAL A 180 36.35 -6.82 -8.01
N TYR A 181 37.51 -6.98 -7.36
CA TYR A 181 37.68 -6.56 -5.97
C TYR A 181 37.85 -5.05 -5.88
N VAL A 182 36.92 -4.36 -5.25
CA VAL A 182 36.99 -2.92 -4.96
C VAL A 182 36.68 -2.73 -3.48
N CYS A 183 37.64 -2.25 -2.70
CA CYS A 183 37.55 -2.11 -1.25
C CYS A 183 36.30 -1.30 -0.81
N ALA A 184 36.03 -0.18 -1.49
CA ALA A 184 34.85 0.63 -1.22
C ALA A 184 33.53 -0.14 -1.45
N LYS A 185 33.46 -1.00 -2.50
CA LYS A 185 32.28 -1.82 -2.80
C LYS A 185 32.09 -2.96 -1.80
N VAL A 186 33.20 -3.50 -1.28
CA VAL A 186 33.16 -4.47 -0.18
C VAL A 186 32.53 -3.85 1.08
N LEU A 187 33.00 -2.65 1.45
CA LEU A 187 32.43 -1.94 2.60
C LEU A 187 30.95 -1.61 2.40
N GLU A 188 30.58 -1.09 1.21
CA GLU A 188 29.20 -0.79 0.84
C GLU A 188 28.31 -2.05 0.93
N LEU A 189 28.78 -3.19 0.44
CA LEU A 189 28.07 -4.47 0.50
C LEU A 189 27.82 -4.92 1.94
N GLN A 190 28.85 -4.90 2.79
CA GLN A 190 28.72 -5.30 4.19
C GLN A 190 27.77 -4.39 4.96
N HIS A 191 27.83 -3.07 4.76
CA HIS A 191 26.91 -2.12 5.37
C HIS A 191 25.48 -2.33 4.86
N THR A 192 25.29 -2.53 3.56
CA THR A 192 23.95 -2.80 2.98
C THR A 192 23.32 -4.05 3.57
N ILE A 193 24.09 -5.13 3.76
CA ILE A 193 23.60 -6.35 4.41
C ILE A 193 23.16 -6.09 5.84
N LYS A 194 23.97 -5.39 6.64
CA LYS A 194 23.63 -5.05 8.03
C LYS A 194 22.35 -4.23 8.10
N LEU A 195 22.19 -3.23 7.23
CA LEU A 195 20.96 -2.43 7.17
C LEU A 195 19.73 -3.27 6.77
N ILE A 196 19.87 -4.22 5.84
CA ILE A 196 18.78 -5.16 5.50
C ILE A 196 18.40 -6.02 6.71
N GLN A 197 19.37 -6.50 7.48
CA GLN A 197 19.13 -7.31 8.68
C GLN A 197 18.35 -6.51 9.73
N ILE A 198 18.81 -5.29 10.06
CA ILE A 198 18.13 -4.38 10.99
C ILE A 198 16.69 -4.09 10.53
N LEU A 199 16.49 -3.77 9.23
CA LEU A 199 15.14 -3.52 8.72
C LEU A 199 14.23 -4.75 8.79
N ASN A 200 14.78 -5.96 8.60
CA ASN A 200 13.97 -7.17 8.74
C ASN A 200 13.55 -7.42 10.20
N GLU A 201 14.41 -7.10 11.18
CA GLU A 201 14.10 -7.18 12.61
C GLU A 201 13.01 -6.16 12.97
N GLU A 202 13.15 -4.90 12.53
CA GLU A 202 12.13 -3.86 12.73
C GLU A 202 10.78 -4.23 12.08
N ILE A 203 10.80 -4.80 10.86
CA ILE A 203 9.58 -5.26 10.18
C ILE A 203 8.91 -6.37 10.98
N ALA A 204 9.68 -7.33 11.52
CA ALA A 204 9.15 -8.42 12.32
C ALA A 204 8.48 -7.89 13.62
N GLU A 205 9.10 -6.93 14.30
CA GLU A 205 8.52 -6.28 15.48
C GLU A 205 7.19 -5.56 15.16
N ILE A 206 7.15 -4.84 14.03
CA ILE A 206 5.93 -4.17 13.59
C ILE A 206 4.83 -5.20 13.25
N GLU A 207 5.19 -6.30 12.58
CA GLU A 207 4.25 -7.38 12.24
C GLU A 207 3.66 -8.05 13.48
N GLU A 208 4.46 -8.25 14.52
CA GLU A 208 3.99 -8.78 15.82
C GLU A 208 2.93 -7.87 16.45
N ARG A 209 3.18 -6.55 16.47
CA ARG A 209 2.21 -5.57 16.97
C ARG A 209 0.93 -5.54 16.13
N ILE A 210 1.05 -5.58 14.80
CA ILE A 210 -0.11 -5.68 13.91
C ILE A 210 -0.91 -6.94 14.21
N GLN A 211 -0.26 -8.07 14.45
CA GLN A 211 -0.93 -9.34 14.74
C GLN A 211 -1.76 -9.28 16.02
N VAL A 212 -1.25 -8.62 17.08
CA VAL A 212 -2.00 -8.41 18.32
C VAL A 212 -3.29 -7.64 18.04
N HIS A 213 -3.23 -6.52 17.33
CA HIS A 213 -4.43 -5.76 16.97
C HIS A 213 -5.41 -6.55 16.10
N MET A 214 -4.92 -7.36 15.16
CA MET A 214 -5.77 -8.17 14.30
C MET A 214 -6.50 -9.29 15.05
N GLN A 215 -5.90 -9.84 16.10
CA GLN A 215 -6.58 -10.82 16.97
C GLN A 215 -7.77 -10.20 17.70
N GLU A 216 -7.68 -8.92 18.12
CA GLU A 216 -8.79 -8.20 18.74
C GLU A 216 -9.91 -7.88 17.73
N ILE A 217 -9.55 -7.53 16.50
CA ILE A 217 -10.51 -7.20 15.44
C ILE A 217 -11.27 -8.43 14.94
N ASN A 218 -10.63 -9.62 14.94
CA ASN A 218 -11.19 -10.87 14.41
C ASN A 218 -11.79 -10.72 13.02
N SER A 219 -10.98 -10.21 12.09
CA SER A 219 -11.42 -9.85 10.74
C SER A 219 -11.82 -11.08 9.90
N PRO A 220 -12.98 -11.06 9.23
CA PRO A 220 -13.39 -12.14 8.32
C PRO A 220 -12.53 -12.22 7.05
N LEU A 221 -11.68 -11.22 6.78
CA LEU A 221 -10.87 -11.14 5.56
C LEU A 221 -9.81 -12.23 5.48
N GLU A 222 -9.32 -12.71 6.63
CA GLU A 222 -8.31 -13.78 6.68
C GLU A 222 -8.86 -15.13 6.20
N SER A 223 -10.18 -15.30 6.14
CA SER A 223 -10.83 -16.47 5.56
C SER A 223 -10.67 -16.56 4.04
N ILE A 224 -10.34 -15.44 3.36
CA ILE A 224 -10.17 -15.42 1.91
C ILE A 224 -8.78 -15.99 1.55
N PRO A 225 -8.67 -17.08 0.75
CA PRO A 225 -7.40 -17.67 0.39
C PRO A 225 -6.45 -16.66 -0.27
N GLY A 226 -5.25 -16.54 0.31
CA GLY A 226 -4.21 -15.62 -0.14
C GLY A 226 -4.21 -14.25 0.53
N ILE A 227 -5.16 -13.98 1.44
CA ILE A 227 -5.12 -12.79 2.28
C ILE A 227 -4.51 -13.17 3.63
N SER A 228 -3.30 -12.69 3.90
CA SER A 228 -2.63 -12.83 5.21
C SER A 228 -3.11 -11.74 6.18
N PHE A 229 -2.85 -11.96 7.49
CA PHE A 229 -3.17 -10.98 8.53
C PHE A 229 -2.63 -9.57 8.22
N CYS A 230 -1.39 -9.45 7.72
CA CYS A 230 -0.83 -8.15 7.34
C CYS A 230 -1.61 -7.46 6.22
N LEU A 231 -2.11 -8.22 5.25
CA LEU A 231 -2.86 -7.65 4.13
C LEU A 231 -4.29 -7.29 4.56
N ALA A 232 -4.91 -8.13 5.38
CA ALA A 232 -6.19 -7.84 6.03
C ALA A 232 -6.06 -6.58 6.90
N ALA A 233 -5.01 -6.46 7.71
CA ALA A 233 -4.75 -5.30 8.56
C ALA A 233 -4.68 -3.98 7.79
N VAL A 234 -4.04 -3.96 6.60
CA VAL A 234 -4.01 -2.74 5.77
C VAL A 234 -5.41 -2.38 5.28
N ILE A 235 -6.21 -3.36 4.87
CA ILE A 235 -7.57 -3.13 4.37
C ILE A 235 -8.47 -2.62 5.51
N GLU A 236 -8.45 -3.28 6.68
CA GLU A 236 -9.18 -2.86 7.88
C GLU A 236 -8.80 -1.44 8.31
N ALA A 237 -7.51 -1.19 8.47
CA ALA A 237 -6.99 0.09 8.94
C ALA A 237 -7.31 1.26 8.00
N GLU A 238 -7.28 1.05 6.69
CA GLU A 238 -7.54 2.10 5.71
C GLU A 238 -9.05 2.35 5.51
N ILE A 239 -9.90 1.33 5.67
CA ILE A 239 -11.35 1.47 5.58
C ILE A 239 -11.93 1.93 6.92
N CYS A 240 -11.40 1.43 8.04
CA CYS A 240 -11.80 1.65 9.43
C CYS A 240 -13.22 1.15 9.73
N ASP A 241 -14.21 1.86 9.24
CA ASP A 241 -15.62 1.55 9.43
C ASP A 241 -16.29 1.24 8.08
N PHE A 242 -16.69 0.00 7.89
CA PHE A 242 -17.39 -0.45 6.70
C PHE A 242 -18.84 0.06 6.63
N GLN A 243 -19.45 0.37 7.78
CA GLN A 243 -20.85 0.83 7.84
C GLN A 243 -21.02 2.24 7.26
N ARG A 244 -19.95 3.05 7.25
CA ARG A 244 -19.98 4.38 6.61
C ARG A 244 -20.17 4.32 5.09
N PHE A 245 -19.94 3.16 4.47
CA PHE A 245 -20.12 2.98 3.04
C PHE A 245 -21.44 2.30 2.74
N SER A 246 -22.35 2.99 2.05
CA SER A 246 -23.66 2.44 1.68
C SER A 246 -23.59 1.39 0.56
N SER A 247 -22.41 1.24 -0.10
CA SER A 247 -22.22 0.26 -1.17
C SER A 247 -20.73 -0.06 -1.39
N PRO A 248 -20.39 -1.26 -1.91
CA PRO A 248 -19.02 -1.63 -2.25
C PRO A 248 -18.40 -0.72 -3.31
N ASP A 249 -19.21 -0.11 -4.18
CA ASP A 249 -18.70 0.81 -5.21
C ASP A 249 -18.16 2.12 -4.60
N LYS A 250 -18.68 2.55 -3.43
CA LYS A 250 -18.11 3.67 -2.67
C LYS A 250 -16.72 3.33 -2.09
N ILE A 251 -16.51 2.09 -1.64
CA ILE A 251 -15.17 1.61 -1.23
C ILE A 251 -14.20 1.59 -2.42
N LEU A 252 -14.66 1.15 -3.59
CA LEU A 252 -13.85 1.19 -4.81
C LEU A 252 -13.45 2.61 -5.22
N ALA A 253 -14.36 3.57 -5.09
CA ALA A 253 -14.08 4.99 -5.32
C ALA A 253 -13.06 5.51 -4.28
N PHE A 254 -13.24 5.19 -3.00
CA PHE A 254 -12.34 5.55 -1.91
C PHE A 254 -10.93 4.95 -2.10
N ALA A 255 -10.83 3.73 -2.62
CA ALA A 255 -9.55 3.10 -3.00
C ALA A 255 -8.99 3.62 -4.34
N SER A 256 -9.73 4.49 -5.05
CA SER A 256 -9.39 4.93 -6.43
C SER A 256 -9.21 3.76 -7.40
N LEU A 257 -10.08 2.76 -7.30
CA LEU A 257 -10.15 1.62 -8.21
C LEU A 257 -11.28 1.78 -9.24
N SER A 258 -12.02 2.89 -9.20
CA SER A 258 -13.02 3.24 -10.20
C SER A 258 -12.36 3.94 -11.38
N PRO A 259 -12.77 3.63 -12.62
CA PRO A 259 -12.31 4.37 -13.79
C PRO A 259 -12.90 5.78 -13.77
N SER A 260 -12.11 6.77 -14.18
CA SER A 260 -12.63 8.11 -14.43
C SER A 260 -13.59 8.08 -15.60
N THR A 261 -14.77 8.66 -15.43
CA THR A 261 -15.70 8.89 -16.52
C THR A 261 -15.59 10.36 -16.93
N TYR A 262 -15.13 10.61 -18.15
CA TYR A 262 -15.17 11.95 -18.72
C TYR A 262 -16.22 11.97 -19.84
N GLN A 263 -17.31 12.68 -19.59
CA GLN A 263 -18.39 12.89 -20.54
C GLN A 263 -18.69 14.38 -20.65
N SER A 264 -18.68 14.90 -21.85
CA SER A 264 -19.05 16.28 -22.14
C SER A 264 -19.97 16.30 -23.36
N GLY A 265 -21.23 16.61 -23.16
CA GLY A 265 -22.25 16.53 -24.19
C GLY A 265 -22.37 15.12 -24.77
N LYS A 266 -22.20 14.99 -26.10
CA LYS A 266 -22.21 13.68 -26.80
C LYS A 266 -20.86 12.95 -26.78
N PHE A 267 -19.80 13.57 -26.27
CA PHE A 267 -18.47 12.99 -26.21
C PHE A 267 -18.31 12.14 -24.95
N ILE A 268 -18.00 10.84 -25.13
CA ILE A 268 -17.64 9.92 -24.07
C ILE A 268 -16.20 9.50 -24.31
N SER A 269 -15.30 9.77 -23.35
CA SER A 269 -13.92 9.33 -23.45
C SER A 269 -13.83 7.81 -23.45
N GLN A 270 -13.22 7.24 -24.49
CA GLN A 270 -12.97 5.79 -24.58
C GLN A 270 -11.79 5.33 -23.71
N ASN A 271 -10.91 6.26 -23.29
CA ASN A 271 -9.73 5.98 -22.48
C ASN A 271 -9.97 6.37 -21.03
N ALA A 272 -10.70 5.53 -20.31
CA ALA A 272 -10.88 5.70 -18.88
C ALA A 272 -9.58 5.33 -18.14
N THR A 273 -8.95 6.29 -17.48
CA THR A 273 -7.82 6.08 -16.59
C THR A 273 -8.32 5.92 -15.14
N MET A 274 -7.56 5.19 -14.35
CA MET A 274 -7.88 5.06 -12.92
C MET A 274 -7.60 6.38 -12.19
N GLU A 275 -8.58 6.91 -11.45
CA GLU A 275 -8.38 8.08 -10.60
C GLU A 275 -7.43 7.71 -9.44
N LYS A 276 -6.43 8.58 -9.16
CA LYS A 276 -5.44 8.32 -8.11
C LYS A 276 -5.64 9.20 -6.86
N ARG A 277 -6.89 9.64 -6.59
CA ARG A 277 -7.22 10.59 -5.51
C ARG A 277 -7.33 9.94 -4.13
N GLY A 278 -7.67 8.65 -4.04
CA GLY A 278 -7.86 7.94 -2.78
C GLY A 278 -6.58 7.34 -2.19
N SER A 279 -6.74 6.52 -1.13
CA SER A 279 -5.61 5.90 -0.43
C SER A 279 -4.76 5.02 -1.35
N ARG A 280 -3.48 5.36 -1.46
CA ARG A 280 -2.50 4.53 -2.19
C ARG A 280 -2.26 3.18 -1.51
N TYR A 281 -2.35 3.15 -0.18
CA TYR A 281 -2.12 1.94 0.63
C TYR A 281 -3.27 0.96 0.43
N LEU A 282 -4.52 1.43 0.51
CA LEU A 282 -5.69 0.60 0.26
C LEU A 282 -5.70 0.06 -1.17
N ARG A 283 -5.42 0.90 -2.16
CA ARG A 283 -5.33 0.47 -3.56
C ARG A 283 -4.27 -0.60 -3.77
N PHE A 284 -3.07 -0.42 -3.20
CA PHE A 284 -2.00 -1.41 -3.25
C PHE A 284 -2.42 -2.72 -2.58
N ALA A 285 -3.04 -2.66 -1.39
CA ALA A 285 -3.50 -3.82 -0.66
C ALA A 285 -4.57 -4.60 -1.45
N LEU A 286 -5.59 -3.92 -1.97
CA LEU A 286 -6.66 -4.56 -2.75
C LEU A 286 -6.17 -5.19 -4.05
N LEU A 287 -5.25 -4.55 -4.78
CA LEU A 287 -4.67 -5.14 -5.98
C LEU A 287 -3.75 -6.34 -5.65
N THR A 288 -3.01 -6.27 -4.55
CA THR A 288 -2.18 -7.38 -4.07
C THR A 288 -3.05 -8.54 -3.60
N ALA A 289 -4.11 -8.26 -2.84
CA ALA A 289 -5.10 -9.26 -2.41
C ALA A 289 -5.78 -9.92 -3.61
N ALA A 290 -6.21 -9.15 -4.61
CA ALA A 290 -6.80 -9.69 -5.83
C ALA A 290 -5.84 -10.63 -6.58
N ARG A 291 -4.55 -10.28 -6.65
CA ARG A 291 -3.53 -11.12 -7.29
C ARG A 291 -3.32 -12.42 -6.52
N LEU A 292 -3.24 -12.37 -5.20
CA LEU A 292 -3.04 -13.56 -4.37
C LEU A 292 -4.30 -14.41 -4.32
N ALA A 293 -5.48 -13.82 -4.14
CA ALA A 293 -6.75 -14.55 -4.22
C ALA A 293 -6.92 -15.26 -5.58
N SER A 294 -6.53 -14.61 -6.69
CA SER A 294 -6.55 -15.26 -8.01
C SER A 294 -5.58 -16.44 -8.14
N ARG A 295 -4.60 -16.58 -7.26
CA ARG A 295 -3.64 -17.70 -7.23
C ARG A 295 -4.09 -18.84 -6.32
N TYR A 296 -4.77 -18.51 -5.23
CA TYR A 296 -5.05 -19.47 -4.15
C TYR A 296 -6.54 -19.82 -4.01
N SER A 297 -7.46 -19.09 -4.66
CA SER A 297 -8.89 -19.35 -4.67
C SER A 297 -9.37 -19.72 -6.08
N ASN A 298 -10.09 -20.81 -6.19
CA ASN A 298 -10.66 -21.28 -7.46
C ASN A 298 -11.66 -20.27 -8.04
N THR A 299 -12.50 -19.68 -7.18
CA THR A 299 -13.50 -18.66 -7.56
C THR A 299 -12.85 -17.44 -8.22
N PHE A 300 -11.76 -16.93 -7.67
CA PHE A 300 -11.07 -15.75 -8.23
C PHE A 300 -10.17 -16.11 -9.41
N ALA A 301 -9.56 -17.31 -9.40
CA ALA A 301 -8.79 -17.83 -10.54
C ALA A 301 -9.66 -17.97 -11.80
N ALA A 302 -10.83 -18.61 -11.66
CA ALA A 302 -11.80 -18.77 -12.76
C ALA A 302 -12.27 -17.41 -13.30
N TYR A 303 -12.53 -16.44 -12.41
CA TYR A 303 -12.94 -15.10 -12.81
C TYR A 303 -11.83 -14.34 -13.54
N LEU A 304 -10.58 -14.43 -13.08
CA LEU A 304 -9.42 -13.86 -13.78
C LEU A 304 -9.28 -14.47 -15.19
N LYS A 305 -9.35 -15.82 -15.29
CA LYS A 305 -9.28 -16.54 -16.55
C LYS A 305 -10.37 -16.09 -17.52
N LYS A 306 -11.62 -15.97 -17.04
CA LYS A 306 -12.74 -15.44 -17.84
C LYS A 306 -12.42 -14.06 -18.42
N LYS A 307 -11.92 -13.13 -17.59
CA LYS A 307 -11.58 -11.77 -18.05
C LYS A 307 -10.40 -11.73 -19.02
N ARG A 308 -9.47 -12.68 -18.92
CA ARG A 308 -8.36 -12.82 -19.87
C ARG A 308 -8.85 -13.38 -21.21
N VAL A 309 -9.76 -14.34 -21.22
CA VAL A 309 -10.38 -14.88 -22.44
C VAL A 309 -11.21 -13.80 -23.17
N GLU A 310 -11.84 -12.86 -22.43
CA GLU A 310 -12.49 -11.68 -23.01
C GLU A 310 -11.50 -10.70 -23.71
N GLY A 311 -10.21 -11.05 -23.84
CA GLY A 311 -9.18 -10.22 -24.50
C GLY A 311 -8.61 -9.09 -23.63
N LYS A 312 -8.94 -9.01 -22.33
CA LYS A 312 -8.45 -7.93 -21.47
C LYS A 312 -6.97 -8.13 -21.10
N HIS A 313 -6.21 -7.03 -21.12
CA HIS A 313 -4.85 -7.03 -20.58
C HIS A 313 -4.83 -7.49 -19.11
N TYR A 314 -3.75 -8.15 -18.67
CA TYR A 314 -3.64 -8.74 -17.32
C TYR A 314 -4.01 -7.77 -16.20
N PHE A 315 -3.45 -6.56 -16.19
CA PHE A 315 -3.75 -5.58 -15.12
C PHE A 315 -5.19 -5.07 -15.17
N VAL A 316 -5.80 -5.00 -16.34
CA VAL A 316 -7.23 -4.67 -16.49
C VAL A 316 -8.08 -5.82 -15.95
N ALA A 317 -7.76 -7.07 -16.29
CA ALA A 317 -8.44 -8.25 -15.76
C ALA A 317 -8.30 -8.32 -14.22
N LEU A 318 -7.10 -8.04 -13.70
CA LEU A 318 -6.84 -7.97 -12.25
C LEU A 318 -7.66 -6.89 -11.55
N SER A 319 -7.85 -5.72 -12.16
CA SER A 319 -8.72 -4.68 -11.60
C SER A 319 -10.19 -5.11 -11.51
N HIS A 320 -10.66 -5.94 -12.45
CA HIS A 320 -11.99 -6.55 -12.35
C HIS A 320 -12.07 -7.57 -11.20
N VAL A 321 -11.00 -8.35 -10.97
CA VAL A 321 -10.92 -9.23 -9.80
C VAL A 321 -10.95 -8.42 -8.51
N ALA A 322 -10.20 -7.32 -8.42
CA ALA A 322 -10.21 -6.43 -7.25
C ALA A 322 -11.63 -5.87 -6.98
N LYS A 323 -12.37 -5.50 -8.02
CA LYS A 323 -13.78 -5.08 -7.88
C LYS A 323 -14.68 -6.21 -7.33
N LYS A 324 -14.50 -7.44 -7.83
CA LYS A 324 -15.23 -8.60 -7.28
C LYS A 324 -14.83 -8.85 -5.82
N LEU A 325 -13.55 -8.79 -5.51
CA LEU A 325 -13.02 -8.98 -4.17
C LEU A 325 -13.59 -7.96 -3.17
N VAL A 326 -13.65 -6.67 -3.53
CA VAL A 326 -14.22 -5.63 -2.66
C VAL A 326 -15.71 -5.90 -2.35
N ARG A 327 -16.47 -6.42 -3.32
CA ARG A 327 -17.88 -6.82 -3.08
C ARG A 327 -17.97 -7.98 -2.10
N VAL A 328 -17.07 -8.96 -2.21
CA VAL A 328 -16.97 -10.07 -1.25
C VAL A 328 -16.59 -9.56 0.13
N ILE A 329 -15.54 -8.74 0.24
CA ILE A 329 -15.10 -8.12 1.49
C ILE A 329 -16.25 -7.37 2.17
N PHE A 330 -16.97 -6.55 1.42
CA PHE A 330 -18.11 -5.79 1.93
C PHE A 330 -19.23 -6.71 2.45
N HIS A 331 -19.54 -7.78 1.73
CA HIS A 331 -20.53 -8.77 2.16
C HIS A 331 -20.11 -9.50 3.45
N LEU A 332 -18.87 -9.97 3.53
CA LEU A 332 -18.35 -10.65 4.73
C LEU A 332 -18.41 -9.76 5.97
N HIS A 333 -18.14 -8.46 5.82
CA HIS A 333 -18.28 -7.50 6.92
C HIS A 333 -19.73 -7.24 7.35
N GLN A 334 -20.67 -7.32 6.41
CA GLN A 334 -22.09 -7.14 6.73
C GLN A 334 -22.71 -8.37 7.40
N THR A 335 -22.30 -9.57 6.97
CA THR A 335 -22.88 -10.83 7.45
C THR A 335 -22.12 -11.44 8.62
N GLY A 336 -20.83 -11.10 8.79
CA GLY A 336 -19.93 -11.75 9.75
C GLY A 336 -19.52 -13.17 9.35
N GLU A 337 -19.86 -13.60 8.13
CA GLU A 337 -19.58 -14.95 7.63
C GLU A 337 -18.12 -15.10 7.17
N SER A 338 -17.65 -16.34 7.12
CA SER A 338 -16.35 -16.67 6.51
C SER A 338 -16.51 -16.92 5.01
N PHE A 339 -15.46 -16.64 4.23
CA PHE A 339 -15.46 -16.88 2.80
C PHE A 339 -15.51 -18.37 2.49
N LEU A 340 -16.48 -18.78 1.65
CA LEU A 340 -16.57 -20.11 1.10
C LEU A 340 -16.08 -20.11 -0.35
N ASP A 341 -15.02 -20.88 -0.62
CA ASP A 341 -14.51 -21.05 -1.99
C ASP A 341 -15.27 -22.16 -2.69
N PHE A 342 -16.01 -21.79 -3.72
CA PHE A 342 -16.72 -22.78 -4.52
C PHE A 342 -15.75 -23.41 -5.52
N ALA A 343 -15.70 -24.73 -5.53
CA ALA A 343 -14.88 -25.55 -6.43
C ALA A 343 -15.29 -25.42 -7.91
#